data_1e5f1fae53271d8df165c5cce8ae24b8
#
_entry.id   1e5f1fae53271d8df165c5cce8ae24b8
#
_cell.length_a   1.000
_cell.length_b   1.000
_cell.length_c   1.000
_cell.angle_alpha   90.00
_cell.angle_beta   90.00
_cell.angle_gamma   90.00
#
_symmetry.space_group_name_H-M   'P 1'
#
loop_
_entity.id
_entity.type
_entity.pdbx_description
1 polymer ?
#
loop_
_entity_poly.entity_id
_entity_poly.type
_entity_poly.pdbx_seq_one_letter_code
_entity_poly.pdbx_strand_id
1 'polypeptide(L)'
;MDTIGTRIARRRKELGKTQEDLAVKLGVSAQAVSKWENDASCPDITLLPQLVKVLDITTDELLTGKASEVRMLPENQRKSLDQLTMRIHVLSADGDKVKLNLPMPLVKVCLEVGVGIAPNFIDADISALKNLDFAKVMDLVERGLVGTLIEVESAEGEVVEVVVE
;
A
#
# COMPACT_ATOMS: atom_id res chain seq x y z
N MET A 1 1.94 -18.98 9.67
CA MET A 1 3.13 -18.89 8.80
C MET A 1 2.78 -17.92 7.68
N ASP A 2 3.63 -16.95 7.37
CA ASP A 2 3.33 -15.97 6.31
C ASP A 2 3.78 -16.53 4.95
N THR A 3 2.85 -17.09 4.19
CA THR A 3 3.08 -17.71 2.89
C THR A 3 2.53 -16.83 1.76
N ILE A 4 2.89 -17.14 0.50
CA ILE A 4 2.33 -16.46 -0.67
C ILE A 4 0.80 -16.56 -0.66
N GLY A 5 0.25 -17.74 -0.36
CA GLY A 5 -1.19 -17.94 -0.31
C GLY A 5 -1.88 -17.11 0.76
N THR A 6 -1.30 -17.06 1.98
CA THR A 6 -1.87 -16.23 3.06
C THR A 6 -1.81 -14.75 2.72
N ARG A 7 -0.77 -14.28 2.01
CA ARG A 7 -0.67 -12.88 1.54
C ARG A 7 -1.71 -12.56 0.47
N ILE A 8 -1.92 -13.46 -0.49
CA ILE A 8 -3.00 -13.32 -1.50
C ILE A 8 -4.35 -13.19 -0.78
N ALA A 9 -4.65 -14.11 0.15
CA ALA A 9 -5.92 -14.13 0.88
C ALA A 9 -6.12 -12.85 1.71
N ARG A 10 -5.09 -12.43 2.45
CA ARG A 10 -5.11 -11.22 3.26
C ARG A 10 -5.39 -10.00 2.38
N ARG A 11 -4.60 -9.81 1.33
CA ARG A 11 -4.71 -8.63 0.48
C ARG A 11 -6.04 -8.56 -0.27
N ARG A 12 -6.51 -9.70 -0.77
CA ARG A 12 -7.85 -9.79 -1.38
C ARG A 12 -8.96 -9.36 -0.42
N LYS A 13 -8.92 -9.85 0.84
CA LYS A 13 -9.89 -9.49 1.87
C LYS A 13 -9.83 -8.01 2.24
N GLU A 14 -8.63 -7.44 2.37
CA GLU A 14 -8.41 -6.02 2.61
C GLU A 14 -9.03 -5.13 1.52
N LEU A 15 -9.02 -5.62 0.28
CA LEU A 15 -9.65 -4.95 -0.86
C LEU A 15 -11.16 -5.22 -0.97
N GLY A 16 -11.75 -5.94 -0.01
CA GLY A 16 -13.18 -6.30 0.00
C GLY A 16 -13.60 -7.22 -1.15
N LYS A 17 -12.65 -7.95 -1.76
CA LYS A 17 -12.93 -8.84 -2.91
C LYS A 17 -13.21 -10.27 -2.46
N THR A 18 -14.10 -10.96 -3.19
CA THR A 18 -14.29 -12.42 -3.08
C THR A 18 -13.23 -13.18 -3.89
N GLN A 19 -13.07 -14.49 -3.66
CA GLN A 19 -12.23 -15.32 -4.50
C GLN A 19 -12.69 -15.33 -5.96
N GLU A 20 -13.99 -15.24 -6.18
CA GLU A 20 -14.62 -15.18 -7.49
C GLU A 20 -14.29 -13.87 -8.23
N ASP A 21 -14.34 -12.72 -7.52
CA ASP A 21 -13.93 -11.43 -8.09
C ASP A 21 -12.48 -11.43 -8.55
N LEU A 22 -11.59 -12.04 -7.76
CA LEU A 22 -10.19 -12.17 -8.13
C LEU A 22 -10.01 -13.11 -9.33
N ALA A 23 -10.72 -14.24 -9.32
CA ALA A 23 -10.68 -15.22 -10.40
C ALA A 23 -11.12 -14.65 -11.75
N VAL A 24 -12.24 -13.92 -11.77
CA VAL A 24 -12.76 -13.26 -12.98
C VAL A 24 -11.73 -12.26 -13.53
N LYS A 25 -11.09 -11.45 -12.67
CA LYS A 25 -10.09 -10.46 -13.10
C LYS A 25 -8.82 -11.09 -13.65
N LEU A 26 -8.48 -12.30 -13.21
CA LEU A 26 -7.28 -13.03 -13.63
C LEU A 26 -7.56 -14.05 -14.78
N GLY A 27 -8.83 -14.26 -15.14
CA GLY A 27 -9.21 -15.25 -16.15
C GLY A 27 -8.99 -16.70 -15.69
N VAL A 28 -9.11 -16.96 -14.39
CA VAL A 28 -8.95 -18.30 -13.80
C VAL A 28 -10.22 -18.74 -13.06
N SER A 29 -10.26 -19.96 -12.55
CA SER A 29 -11.37 -20.43 -11.72
C SER A 29 -11.24 -19.98 -10.26
N ALA A 30 -12.36 -19.79 -9.56
CA ALA A 30 -12.36 -19.51 -8.11
C ALA A 30 -11.68 -20.65 -7.32
N GLN A 31 -11.77 -21.88 -7.80
CA GLN A 31 -11.04 -23.02 -7.24
C GLN A 31 -9.52 -22.86 -7.32
N ALA A 32 -8.99 -22.28 -8.40
CA ALA A 32 -7.56 -22.02 -8.53
C ALA A 32 -7.13 -21.00 -7.47
N VAL A 33 -7.87 -19.88 -7.33
CA VAL A 33 -7.62 -18.88 -6.30
C VAL A 33 -7.68 -19.50 -4.90
N SER A 34 -8.68 -20.33 -4.62
CA SER A 34 -8.80 -21.03 -3.33
C SER A 34 -7.59 -21.94 -3.05
N LYS A 35 -7.10 -22.67 -4.07
CA LYS A 35 -5.90 -23.50 -3.93
C LYS A 35 -4.66 -22.67 -3.63
N TRP A 36 -4.51 -21.50 -4.26
CA TRP A 36 -3.40 -20.59 -3.99
C TRP A 36 -3.44 -20.06 -2.55
N GLU A 37 -4.62 -19.61 -2.11
CA GLU A 37 -4.80 -19.06 -0.76
C GLU A 37 -4.59 -20.08 0.36
N ASN A 38 -4.74 -21.37 0.06
CA ASN A 38 -4.50 -22.47 0.99
C ASN A 38 -3.15 -23.16 0.76
N ASP A 39 -2.25 -22.55 -0.04
CA ASP A 39 -0.93 -23.11 -0.38
C ASP A 39 -0.97 -24.54 -0.99
N ALA A 40 -2.12 -24.95 -1.54
CA ALA A 40 -2.26 -26.22 -2.24
C ALA A 40 -1.66 -26.18 -3.66
N SER A 41 -1.49 -24.98 -4.23
CA SER A 41 -0.77 -24.72 -5.47
C SER A 41 -0.33 -23.24 -5.50
N CYS A 42 0.62 -22.92 -6.39
CA CYS A 42 1.05 -21.53 -6.62
C CYS A 42 0.40 -20.98 -7.90
N PRO A 43 0.21 -19.65 -8.00
CA PRO A 43 -0.10 -18.98 -9.26
C PRO A 43 1.01 -19.25 -10.29
N ASP A 44 0.64 -19.34 -11.57
CA ASP A 44 1.62 -19.37 -12.64
C ASP A 44 2.42 -18.06 -12.67
N ILE A 45 3.72 -18.18 -12.95
CA ILE A 45 4.63 -17.04 -12.98
C ILE A 45 4.19 -15.96 -13.99
N THR A 46 3.56 -16.37 -15.07
CA THR A 46 3.03 -15.46 -16.10
C THR A 46 1.83 -14.66 -15.63
N LEU A 47 1.12 -15.15 -14.61
CA LEU A 47 -0.02 -14.46 -13.99
C LEU A 47 0.41 -13.46 -12.90
N LEU A 48 1.64 -13.57 -12.37
CA LEU A 48 2.09 -12.71 -11.27
C LEU A 48 1.96 -11.21 -11.57
N PRO A 49 2.31 -10.67 -12.77
CA PRO A 49 2.16 -9.26 -13.05
C PRO A 49 0.71 -8.76 -12.97
N GLN A 50 -0.24 -9.60 -13.41
CA GLN A 50 -1.66 -9.28 -13.36
C GLN A 50 -2.21 -9.45 -11.93
N LEU A 51 -1.78 -10.49 -11.23
CA LEU A 51 -2.18 -10.76 -9.84
C LEU A 51 -1.78 -9.61 -8.92
N VAL A 52 -0.52 -9.17 -8.95
CA VAL A 52 -0.04 -8.07 -8.10
C VAL A 52 -0.73 -6.76 -8.43
N LYS A 53 -1.02 -6.50 -9.70
CA LYS A 53 -1.80 -5.34 -10.13
C LYS A 53 -3.23 -5.37 -9.60
N VAL A 54 -3.91 -6.52 -9.60
CA VAL A 54 -5.27 -6.68 -9.07
C VAL A 54 -5.31 -6.58 -7.55
N LEU A 55 -4.26 -7.06 -6.89
CA LEU A 55 -4.09 -7.01 -5.45
C LEU A 55 -3.51 -5.68 -4.95
N ASP A 56 -3.05 -4.83 -5.88
CA ASP A 56 -2.48 -3.53 -5.56
C ASP A 56 -1.28 -3.63 -4.60
N ILE A 57 -0.34 -4.52 -4.95
CA ILE A 57 0.93 -4.76 -4.25
C ILE A 57 2.06 -4.93 -5.27
N THR A 58 3.29 -4.95 -4.80
CA THR A 58 4.45 -5.28 -5.65
C THR A 58 4.67 -6.80 -5.71
N THR A 59 5.41 -7.25 -6.73
CA THR A 59 5.82 -8.66 -6.81
C THR A 59 6.73 -9.05 -5.64
N ASP A 60 7.63 -8.15 -5.24
CA ASP A 60 8.51 -8.36 -4.10
C ASP A 60 7.71 -8.54 -2.81
N GLU A 61 6.71 -7.69 -2.58
CA GLU A 61 5.80 -7.78 -1.43
C GLU A 61 5.02 -9.09 -1.43
N LEU A 62 4.53 -9.53 -2.59
CA LEU A 62 3.85 -10.81 -2.71
C LEU A 62 4.79 -11.99 -2.40
N LEU A 63 6.02 -11.96 -2.90
CA LEU A 63 6.96 -13.07 -2.78
C LEU A 63 7.70 -13.11 -1.43
N THR A 64 8.07 -11.95 -0.90
CA THR A 64 8.88 -11.87 0.33
C THR A 64 8.07 -11.55 1.58
N GLY A 65 6.86 -10.98 1.44
CA GLY A 65 6.03 -10.50 2.54
C GLY A 65 6.51 -9.17 3.13
N LYS A 66 7.58 -8.62 2.59
CA LYS A 66 8.07 -7.31 3.02
C LYS A 66 7.40 -6.23 2.19
N ALA A 67 6.86 -5.22 2.85
CA ALA A 67 6.45 -3.99 2.20
C ALA A 67 7.63 -3.41 1.40
N SER A 68 7.32 -2.62 0.40
CA SER A 68 8.36 -2.06 -0.50
C SER A 68 9.43 -1.35 0.33
N GLU A 69 10.62 -1.95 0.43
CA GLU A 69 11.73 -1.30 1.15
C GLU A 69 11.99 0.08 0.56
N VAL A 70 12.35 1.03 1.42
CA VAL A 70 12.76 2.36 1.00
C VAL A 70 13.91 2.26 -0.01
N ARG A 71 13.70 2.80 -1.19
CA ARG A 71 14.69 2.79 -2.28
C ARG A 71 14.94 4.20 -2.76
N MET A 72 16.19 4.54 -2.96
CA MET A 72 16.57 5.76 -3.66
C MET A 72 16.72 5.44 -5.14
N LEU A 73 15.85 5.99 -5.97
CA LEU A 73 15.91 5.81 -7.41
C LEU A 73 17.06 6.65 -8.00
N PRO A 74 17.89 6.06 -8.87
CA PRO A 74 18.86 6.82 -9.65
C PRO A 74 18.14 7.87 -10.51
N GLU A 75 18.81 8.97 -10.84
CA GLU A 75 18.20 10.11 -11.55
C GLU A 75 17.47 9.71 -12.84
N ASN A 76 18.03 8.76 -13.57
CA ASN A 76 17.46 8.25 -14.83
C ASN A 76 16.20 7.37 -14.67
N GLN A 77 15.85 6.99 -13.43
CA GLN A 77 14.67 6.17 -13.10
C GLN A 77 13.66 6.92 -12.23
N ARG A 78 13.94 8.17 -11.86
CA ARG A 78 13.00 8.96 -11.06
C ARG A 78 11.76 9.26 -11.88
N LYS A 79 10.61 8.89 -11.33
CA LYS A 79 9.32 9.31 -11.85
C LYS A 79 9.11 10.78 -11.55
N SER A 80 8.41 11.50 -12.41
CA SER A 80 7.93 12.84 -12.07
C SER A 80 6.91 12.76 -10.92
N LEU A 81 6.79 13.81 -10.12
CA LEU A 81 5.83 13.86 -9.02
C LEU A 81 4.40 13.55 -9.46
N ASP A 82 4.04 13.93 -10.69
CA ASP A 82 2.72 13.66 -11.29
C ASP A 82 2.42 12.16 -11.47
N GLN A 83 3.45 11.32 -11.48
CA GLN A 83 3.34 9.87 -11.64
C GLN A 83 3.42 9.12 -10.32
N LEU A 84 3.64 9.83 -9.23
CA LEU A 84 3.78 9.24 -7.91
C LEU A 84 2.48 9.42 -7.10
N THR A 85 2.19 8.40 -6.31
CA THR A 85 1.05 8.38 -5.39
C THR A 85 1.53 8.06 -3.98
N MET A 86 1.10 8.86 -3.02
CA MET A 86 1.27 8.58 -1.60
C MET A 86 0.08 7.76 -1.11
N ARG A 87 0.35 6.60 -0.55
CA ARG A 87 -0.64 5.76 0.12
C ARG A 87 -0.41 5.81 1.60
N ILE A 88 -1.48 6.09 2.33
CA ILE A 88 -1.47 6.07 3.79
C ILE A 88 -2.43 4.98 4.22
N HIS A 89 -1.92 4.00 4.94
CA HIS A 89 -2.70 2.95 5.57
C HIS A 89 -2.67 3.15 7.08
N VAL A 90 -3.84 3.22 7.67
CA VAL A 90 -4.00 3.29 9.12
C VAL A 90 -4.86 2.11 9.56
N LEU A 91 -4.36 1.37 10.54
CA LEU A 91 -5.11 0.37 11.27
C LEU A 91 -5.24 0.89 12.70
N SER A 92 -6.46 1.17 13.15
CA SER A 92 -6.69 1.60 14.53
C SER A 92 -6.67 0.41 15.49
N ALA A 93 -6.50 0.68 16.77
CA ALA A 93 -6.55 -0.33 17.84
C ALA A 93 -7.91 -1.07 17.88
N ASP A 94 -8.99 -0.41 17.50
CA ASP A 94 -10.35 -0.98 17.43
C ASP A 94 -10.59 -1.83 16.16
N GLY A 95 -9.59 -1.90 15.27
CA GLY A 95 -9.64 -2.68 14.03
C GLY A 95 -10.17 -1.92 12.82
N ASP A 96 -10.45 -0.64 12.94
CA ASP A 96 -10.85 0.22 11.83
C ASP A 96 -9.67 0.41 10.87
N LYS A 97 -9.98 0.36 9.58
CA LYS A 97 -8.99 0.49 8.50
C LYS A 97 -9.29 1.71 7.66
N VAL A 98 -8.36 2.64 7.66
CA VAL A 98 -8.41 3.82 6.79
C VAL A 98 -7.34 3.68 5.70
N LYS A 99 -7.73 3.90 4.45
CA LYS A 99 -6.83 3.90 3.30
C LYS A 99 -7.01 5.19 2.54
N LEU A 100 -5.92 5.93 2.38
CA LEU A 100 -5.87 7.15 1.59
C LEU A 100 -4.89 6.97 0.45
N ASN A 101 -5.31 7.33 -0.76
CA ASN A 101 -4.46 7.37 -1.93
C ASN A 101 -4.43 8.82 -2.43
N LEU A 102 -3.30 9.47 -2.25
CA LEU A 102 -3.12 10.89 -2.56
C LEU A 102 -2.10 11.03 -3.69
N PRO A 103 -2.50 11.53 -4.87
CA PRO A 103 -1.54 11.92 -5.89
C PRO A 103 -0.55 12.95 -5.32
N MET A 104 0.76 12.77 -5.60
CA MET A 104 1.79 13.67 -5.06
C MET A 104 1.59 15.15 -5.41
N PRO A 105 1.05 15.54 -6.59
CA PRO A 105 0.71 16.93 -6.87
C PRO A 105 -0.31 17.52 -5.88
N LEU A 106 -1.29 16.72 -5.45
CA LEU A 106 -2.27 17.16 -4.45
C LEU A 106 -1.61 17.38 -3.08
N VAL A 107 -0.72 16.45 -2.68
CA VAL A 107 0.05 16.58 -1.44
C VAL A 107 0.87 17.89 -1.44
N LYS A 108 1.52 18.21 -2.57
CA LYS A 108 2.29 19.44 -2.74
C LYS A 108 1.43 20.69 -2.57
N VAL A 109 0.28 20.75 -3.24
CA VAL A 109 -0.66 21.88 -3.13
C VAL A 109 -1.17 22.05 -1.70
N CYS A 110 -1.51 20.95 -1.01
CA CYS A 110 -1.95 21.01 0.40
C CYS A 110 -0.86 21.61 1.31
N LEU A 111 0.40 21.24 1.10
CA LEU A 111 1.53 21.78 1.85
C LEU A 111 1.76 23.27 1.57
N GLU A 112 1.68 23.70 0.30
CA GLU A 112 1.85 25.09 -0.11
C GLU A 112 0.75 26.00 0.46
N VAL A 113 -0.47 25.53 0.53
CA VAL A 113 -1.63 26.28 1.07
C VAL A 113 -1.69 26.22 2.59
N GLY A 114 -0.89 25.35 3.24
CA GLY A 114 -0.90 25.16 4.68
C GLY A 114 -2.13 24.41 5.20
N VAL A 115 -2.86 23.73 4.31
CA VAL A 115 -3.96 22.83 4.68
C VAL A 115 -3.35 21.50 5.09
N GLY A 116 -3.67 21.02 6.30
CA GLY A 116 -3.22 19.71 6.75
C GLY A 116 -3.67 18.62 5.78
N ILE A 117 -2.78 17.65 5.51
CA ILE A 117 -3.05 16.49 4.64
C ILE A 117 -4.07 15.53 5.28
N ALA A 118 -4.27 15.61 6.59
CA ALA A 118 -5.36 14.94 7.27
C ALA A 118 -6.65 15.74 7.04
N PRO A 119 -7.53 15.33 6.13
CA PRO A 119 -8.78 16.02 5.92
C PRO A 119 -9.61 15.92 7.19
N ASN A 120 -10.30 16.99 7.55
CA ASN A 120 -11.32 17.02 8.61
C ASN A 120 -12.49 16.05 8.35
N PHE A 121 -12.36 15.19 7.35
CA PHE A 121 -13.32 14.18 6.92
C PHE A 121 -13.07 12.80 7.54
N ILE A 122 -11.96 12.63 8.27
CA ILE A 122 -11.64 11.36 8.93
C ILE A 122 -11.92 11.58 10.40
N ASP A 123 -13.07 11.08 10.87
CA ASP A 123 -13.43 11.04 12.30
C ASP A 123 -12.55 10.08 13.12
N ALA A 124 -11.58 9.43 12.50
CA ALA A 124 -10.59 8.63 13.19
C ALA A 124 -9.56 9.54 13.87
N ASP A 125 -9.32 9.34 15.13
CA ASP A 125 -8.29 10.05 15.91
C ASP A 125 -6.89 9.58 15.49
N ILE A 126 -6.48 10.02 14.29
CA ILE A 126 -5.17 9.67 13.71
C ILE A 126 -4.12 10.61 14.31
N SER A 127 -3.91 10.51 15.61
CA SER A 127 -2.94 11.32 16.35
C SER A 127 -1.51 11.11 15.81
N ALA A 128 -1.20 9.90 15.35
CA ALA A 128 0.08 9.55 14.76
C ALA A 128 0.41 10.35 13.48
N LEU A 129 -0.59 10.67 12.64
CA LEU A 129 -0.39 11.47 11.43
C LEU A 129 -0.19 12.95 11.70
N LYS A 130 -0.70 13.48 12.81
CA LYS A 130 -0.57 14.92 13.17
C LYS A 130 0.87 15.32 13.42
N ASN A 131 1.72 14.38 13.81
CA ASN A 131 3.13 14.62 14.14
C ASN A 131 4.07 14.38 12.95
N LEU A 132 3.55 13.98 11.79
CA LEU A 132 4.35 13.72 10.61
C LEU A 132 4.66 15.00 9.85
N ASP A 133 5.95 15.25 9.64
CA ASP A 133 6.45 16.35 8.82
C ASP A 133 6.39 15.98 7.33
N PHE A 134 5.23 16.15 6.73
CA PHE A 134 5.01 15.84 5.32
C PHE A 134 5.88 16.70 4.38
N ALA A 135 6.37 17.85 4.82
CA ALA A 135 7.27 18.66 4.02
C ALA A 135 8.64 17.96 3.86
N LYS A 136 9.13 17.31 4.93
CA LYS A 136 10.34 16.48 4.84
C LYS A 136 10.13 15.23 3.98
N VAL A 137 8.97 14.60 4.07
CA VAL A 137 8.63 13.47 3.20
C VAL A 137 8.66 13.90 1.74
N MET A 138 8.09 15.07 1.42
CA MET A 138 8.10 15.60 0.07
C MET A 138 9.52 15.85 -0.46
N ASP A 139 10.40 16.48 0.34
CA ASP A 139 11.81 16.72 -0.05
C ASP A 139 12.54 15.39 -0.35
N LEU A 140 12.31 14.35 0.44
CA LEU A 140 12.88 13.03 0.20
C LEU A 140 12.37 12.38 -1.08
N VAL A 141 11.07 12.51 -1.36
CA VAL A 141 10.47 12.00 -2.60
C VAL A 141 10.99 12.73 -3.83
N GLU A 142 11.13 14.05 -3.77
CA GLU A 142 11.75 14.84 -4.85
C GLU A 142 13.20 14.43 -5.13
N ARG A 143 13.92 13.96 -4.10
CA ARG A 143 15.26 13.37 -4.24
C ARG A 143 15.25 11.94 -4.80
N GLY A 144 14.08 11.35 -5.00
CA GLY A 144 13.89 10.03 -5.58
C GLY A 144 13.71 8.90 -4.56
N LEU A 145 13.38 9.21 -3.31
CA LEU A 145 13.06 8.20 -2.31
C LEU A 145 11.63 7.70 -2.57
N VAL A 146 11.48 6.37 -2.72
CA VAL A 146 10.20 5.69 -2.91
C VAL A 146 10.15 4.43 -2.05
N GLY A 147 8.96 3.90 -1.83
CA GLY A 147 8.71 2.74 -0.98
C GLY A 147 8.01 3.11 0.32
N THR A 148 8.09 2.26 1.33
CA THR A 148 7.51 2.51 2.66
C THR A 148 8.38 3.50 3.42
N LEU A 149 8.01 4.77 3.37
CA LEU A 149 8.80 5.85 3.98
C LEU A 149 8.60 5.95 5.49
N ILE A 150 7.43 5.54 5.97
CA ILE A 150 7.05 5.60 7.37
C ILE A 150 6.27 4.34 7.71
N GLU A 151 6.66 3.70 8.79
CA GLU A 151 5.93 2.61 9.41
C GLU A 151 6.03 2.83 10.93
N VAL A 152 4.89 3.01 11.57
CA VAL A 152 4.79 3.23 13.01
C VAL A 152 3.77 2.27 13.56
N GLU A 153 4.17 1.53 14.59
CA GLU A 153 3.29 0.69 15.38
C GLU A 153 3.25 1.25 16.81
N SER A 154 2.06 1.59 17.29
CA SER A 154 1.88 2.06 18.66
C SER A 154 1.80 0.88 19.64
N ALA A 155 2.03 1.15 20.92
CA ALA A 155 1.88 0.15 21.98
C ALA A 155 0.42 -0.36 22.14
N GLU A 156 -0.53 0.37 21.59
CA GLU A 156 -1.97 0.08 21.61
C GLU A 156 -2.43 -0.74 20.39
N GLY A 157 -1.49 -1.07 19.48
CA GLY A 157 -1.75 -1.87 18.28
C GLY A 157 -2.22 -1.06 17.06
N GLU A 158 -2.10 0.26 17.10
CA GLU A 158 -2.31 1.09 15.91
C GLU A 158 -1.10 0.96 14.97
N VAL A 159 -1.37 0.78 13.69
CA VAL A 159 -0.32 0.75 12.66
C VAL A 159 -0.58 1.86 11.65
N VAL A 160 0.44 2.66 11.39
CA VAL A 160 0.41 3.70 10.35
C VAL A 160 1.55 3.43 9.37
N GLU A 161 1.20 3.23 8.13
CA GLU A 161 2.14 3.00 7.04
C GLU A 161 1.95 4.08 5.97
N VAL A 162 3.05 4.71 5.54
CA VAL A 162 3.07 5.68 4.43
C VAL A 162 4.00 5.16 3.35
N VAL A 163 3.43 4.88 2.19
CA VAL A 163 4.13 4.35 1.02
C VAL A 163 4.06 5.36 -0.12
N VAL A 164 5.16 5.58 -0.82
CA VAL A 164 5.22 6.38 -2.05
C VAL A 164 5.71 5.52 -3.21
N GLU A 165 4.92 5.49 -4.29
CA GLU A 165 5.22 4.66 -5.47
C GLU A 165 4.79 5.32 -6.79
#